data_2cbde6e720f38df1ab96a966a80ebfd5
#
_entry.id   2cbde6e720f38df1ab96a966a80ebfd5
#
_cell.length_a   1.000
_cell.length_b   1.000
_cell.length_c   1.000
_cell.angle_alpha   90.00
_cell.angle_beta   90.00
_cell.angle_gamma   90.00
#
_symmetry.space_group_name_H-M   'P 1'
#
loop_
_entity.id
_entity.type
_entity.pdbx_description
1 polymer ?
#
loop_
_entity_poly.entity_id
_entity_poly.type
_entity_poly.pdbx_seq_one_letter_code
_entity_poly.pdbx_strand_id
1 'polypeptide(L)'
;QVFHDKCDSYLGIDYSEDLIEIAKENYNYDNCHFQVLSASQLDTADLLVSAPFDIVIITGVLIYFNDDTIKKMIKDLNSLCASNKTIYIRETLSFLETRLTLKDFFSENLEADYNAIYRTDDEFLDFINGIDGNITIETGEIFDELKNFTETGYKYFLIKSVN
;
A
#
# COMPACT_ATOMS: atom_id res chain seq x y z
N GLN A 1 16.78 -1.19 -4.44
CA GLN A 1 17.98 -0.54 -5.03
C GLN A 1 17.64 0.64 -5.96
N VAL A 2 16.45 0.67 -6.57
CA VAL A 2 16.12 1.67 -7.62
C VAL A 2 15.84 3.07 -7.08
N PHE A 3 15.55 3.25 -5.80
CA PHE A 3 15.09 4.53 -5.27
C PHE A 3 16.12 5.29 -4.41
N HIS A 4 17.08 4.62 -3.78
CA HIS A 4 17.99 5.27 -2.82
C HIS A 4 18.85 6.38 -3.46
N ASP A 5 19.18 6.25 -4.74
CA ASP A 5 19.95 7.22 -5.53
C ASP A 5 19.08 8.30 -6.21
N LYS A 6 17.76 8.27 -5.99
CA LYS A 6 16.76 9.12 -6.66
C LYS A 6 15.86 9.89 -5.69
N CYS A 7 16.07 9.74 -4.40
CA CYS A 7 15.34 10.45 -3.37
C CYS A 7 16.28 11.00 -2.30
N ASP A 8 15.94 12.14 -1.72
CA ASP A 8 16.70 12.73 -0.63
C ASP A 8 16.55 11.92 0.65
N SER A 9 15.39 11.30 0.86
CA SER A 9 15.12 10.44 2.00
C SER A 9 14.06 9.41 1.66
N TYR A 10 14.18 8.23 2.24
CA TYR A 10 13.25 7.11 2.11
C TYR A 10 12.86 6.59 3.49
N LEU A 11 11.56 6.36 3.69
CA LEU A 11 11.03 5.66 4.86
C LEU A 11 10.25 4.42 4.43
N GLY A 12 10.74 3.24 4.79
CA GLY A 12 10.00 1.98 4.69
C GLY A 12 9.36 1.62 6.02
N ILE A 13 8.10 1.23 6.00
CA ILE A 13 7.39 0.75 7.18
C ILE A 13 6.79 -0.63 6.92
N ASP A 14 6.86 -1.48 7.92
CA ASP A 14 6.17 -2.76 7.99
C ASP A 14 5.87 -3.08 9.45
N TYR A 15 4.81 -3.85 9.73
CA TYR A 15 4.52 -4.28 11.09
C TYR A 15 5.43 -5.44 11.54
N SER A 16 6.06 -6.15 10.61
CA SER A 16 6.97 -7.27 10.87
C SER A 16 8.36 -6.76 11.22
N GLU A 17 8.80 -7.05 12.44
CA GLU A 17 10.15 -6.74 12.90
C GLU A 17 11.21 -7.45 12.04
N ASP A 18 10.99 -8.73 11.73
CA ASP A 18 11.93 -9.53 10.91
C ASP A 18 12.12 -8.93 9.50
N LEU A 19 11.03 -8.47 8.86
CA LEU A 19 11.12 -7.85 7.54
C LEU A 19 11.83 -6.49 7.59
N ILE A 20 11.65 -5.74 8.66
CA ILE A 20 12.35 -4.47 8.87
C ILE A 20 13.85 -4.70 9.14
N GLU A 21 14.22 -5.72 9.89
CA GLU A 21 15.63 -6.08 10.09
C GLU A 21 16.29 -6.49 8.77
N ILE A 22 15.67 -7.36 7.99
CA ILE A 22 16.14 -7.74 6.65
C ILE A 22 16.28 -6.52 5.73
N ALA A 23 15.33 -5.59 5.80
CA ALA A 23 15.39 -4.37 5.00
C ALA A 23 16.59 -3.49 5.38
N LYS A 24 16.85 -3.31 6.68
CA LYS A 24 18.00 -2.55 7.21
C LYS A 24 19.33 -3.17 6.79
N GLU A 25 19.42 -4.50 6.82
CA GLU A 25 20.64 -5.21 6.39
C GLU A 25 20.89 -5.06 4.88
N ASN A 26 19.85 -5.18 4.07
CA ASN A 26 19.97 -5.15 2.61
C ASN A 26 20.10 -3.74 2.01
N TYR A 27 19.58 -2.72 2.69
CA TYR A 27 19.49 -1.35 2.19
C TYR A 27 20.09 -0.34 3.19
N ASN A 28 21.31 -0.62 3.62
CA ASN A 28 22.05 0.22 4.58
C ASN A 28 22.66 1.45 3.87
N TYR A 29 21.81 2.41 3.51
CA TYR A 29 22.19 3.71 2.93
C TYR A 29 21.78 4.82 3.89
N ASP A 30 22.58 5.90 3.94
CA ASP A 30 22.37 7.01 4.88
C ASP A 30 21.00 7.68 4.76
N ASN A 31 20.41 7.66 3.57
CA ASN A 31 19.09 8.23 3.29
C ASN A 31 17.93 7.21 3.36
N CYS A 32 18.20 5.95 3.73
CA CYS A 32 17.17 4.91 3.84
C CYS A 32 16.89 4.58 5.31
N HIS A 33 15.65 4.77 5.72
CA HIS A 33 15.18 4.51 7.07
C HIS A 33 14.09 3.45 7.05
N PHE A 34 14.10 2.55 8.03
CA PHE A 34 13.11 1.48 8.15
C PHE A 34 12.59 1.42 9.58
N GLN A 35 11.26 1.36 9.72
CA GLN A 35 10.58 1.45 10.99
C GLN A 35 9.52 0.36 11.14
N VAL A 36 9.53 -0.35 12.26
CA VAL A 36 8.44 -1.27 12.63
C VAL A 36 7.22 -0.42 12.97
N LEU A 37 6.23 -0.44 12.11
CA LEU A 37 5.02 0.36 12.26
C LEU A 37 3.87 -0.26 11.45
N SER A 38 2.70 -0.38 12.07
CA SER A 38 1.49 -0.71 11.33
C SER A 38 0.99 0.50 10.53
N ALA A 39 0.64 0.28 9.28
CA ALA A 39 0.05 1.32 8.42
C ALA A 39 -1.26 1.92 8.98
N SER A 40 -1.92 1.24 9.92
CA SER A 40 -3.11 1.77 10.63
C SER A 40 -2.80 2.76 11.76
N GLN A 41 -1.52 3.01 12.06
CA GLN A 41 -1.05 3.84 13.18
C GLN A 41 -0.29 5.08 12.73
N LEU A 42 -0.41 5.49 11.48
CA LEU A 42 0.32 6.62 10.90
C LEU A 42 0.05 7.96 11.61
N ASP A 43 -1.15 8.15 12.14
CA ASP A 43 -1.58 9.38 12.84
C ASP A 43 -0.92 9.60 14.20
N THR A 44 -0.47 8.52 14.83
CA THR A 44 0.10 8.55 16.19
C THR A 44 1.59 8.27 16.24
N ALA A 45 2.17 7.91 15.11
CA ALA A 45 3.56 7.49 15.05
C ALA A 45 4.53 8.69 15.00
N ASP A 46 5.65 8.54 15.71
CA ASP A 46 6.82 9.39 15.50
C ASP A 46 7.64 8.78 14.36
N LEU A 47 7.53 9.37 13.18
CA LEU A 47 8.17 8.84 11.98
C LEU A 47 9.64 9.21 11.93
N LEU A 48 10.50 8.24 11.59
CA LEU A 48 11.95 8.46 11.44
C LEU A 48 12.30 9.47 10.35
N VAL A 49 11.40 9.69 9.38
CA VAL A 49 11.51 10.72 8.35
C VAL A 49 10.28 11.63 8.46
N SER A 50 10.52 12.92 8.53
CA SER A 50 9.44 13.90 8.69
C SER A 50 8.66 14.11 7.40
N ALA A 51 7.34 14.23 7.51
CA ALA A 51 6.47 14.70 6.43
C ALA A 51 6.83 16.15 6.01
N PRO A 52 6.44 16.60 4.81
CA PRO A 52 5.57 15.91 3.86
C PRO A 52 6.31 14.96 2.91
N PHE A 53 5.61 13.93 2.43
CA PHE A 53 6.11 12.98 1.45
C PHE A 53 5.61 13.30 0.04
N ASP A 54 6.50 13.33 -0.94
CA ASP A 54 6.16 13.57 -2.36
C ASP A 54 5.72 12.29 -3.06
N ILE A 55 6.27 11.15 -2.64
CA ILE A 55 5.98 9.84 -3.22
C ILE A 55 5.59 8.88 -2.09
N VAL A 56 4.47 8.18 -2.28
CA VAL A 56 4.00 7.12 -1.39
C VAL A 56 3.78 5.85 -2.21
N ILE A 57 4.25 4.73 -1.67
CA ILE A 57 4.10 3.40 -2.28
C ILE A 57 3.41 2.48 -1.27
N ILE A 58 2.27 1.90 -1.66
CA ILE A 58 1.51 0.94 -0.86
C ILE A 58 1.39 -0.35 -1.67
N THR A 59 1.88 -1.46 -1.14
CA THR A 59 1.87 -2.74 -1.86
C THR A 59 1.46 -3.91 -0.98
N GLY A 60 0.35 -4.59 -1.32
CA GLY A 60 -0.09 -5.82 -0.67
C GLY A 60 -0.45 -5.67 0.81
N VAL A 61 -0.96 -4.51 1.21
CA VAL A 61 -1.22 -4.17 2.62
C VAL A 61 -2.71 -4.01 2.90
N LEU A 62 -3.46 -3.39 1.97
CA LEU A 62 -4.83 -2.96 2.24
C LEU A 62 -5.82 -4.14 2.30
N ILE A 63 -5.46 -5.28 1.72
CA ILE A 63 -6.27 -6.51 1.80
C ILE A 63 -6.43 -7.03 3.24
N TYR A 64 -5.53 -6.67 4.16
CA TYR A 64 -5.57 -7.14 5.55
C TYR A 64 -6.42 -6.26 6.47
N PHE A 65 -6.90 -5.11 5.99
CA PHE A 65 -7.66 -4.15 6.79
C PHE A 65 -9.13 -4.11 6.39
N ASN A 66 -10.01 -3.83 7.37
CA ASN A 66 -11.41 -3.53 7.09
C ASN A 66 -11.56 -2.12 6.47
N ASP A 67 -12.75 -1.83 5.96
CA ASP A 67 -13.02 -0.60 5.21
C ASP A 67 -12.84 0.67 6.05
N ASP A 68 -13.24 0.65 7.33
CA ASP A 68 -13.11 1.81 8.21
C ASP A 68 -11.64 2.11 8.52
N THR A 69 -10.83 1.07 8.69
CA THR A 69 -9.39 1.23 8.87
C THR A 69 -8.75 1.81 7.63
N ILE A 70 -9.11 1.35 6.41
CA ILE A 70 -8.58 1.91 5.17
C ILE A 70 -8.97 3.39 5.01
N LYS A 71 -10.22 3.76 5.28
CA LYS A 71 -10.67 5.16 5.23
C LYS A 71 -9.87 6.04 6.19
N LYS A 72 -9.61 5.53 7.40
CA LYS A 72 -8.74 6.23 8.35
C LYS A 72 -7.32 6.37 7.81
N MET A 73 -6.72 5.30 7.28
CA MET A 73 -5.38 5.32 6.71
C MET A 73 -5.26 6.34 5.56
N ILE A 74 -6.23 6.42 4.66
CA ILE A 74 -6.26 7.42 3.57
C ILE A 74 -6.31 8.84 4.13
N LYS A 75 -7.12 9.08 5.17
CA LYS A 75 -7.19 10.38 5.85
C LYS A 75 -5.84 10.76 6.49
N ASP A 76 -5.21 9.82 7.19
CA ASP A 76 -3.91 10.03 7.82
C ASP A 76 -2.83 10.30 6.76
N LEU A 77 -2.86 9.54 5.67
CA LEU A 77 -1.98 9.71 4.52
C LEU A 77 -2.09 11.11 3.90
N ASN A 78 -3.30 11.65 3.76
CA ASN A 78 -3.51 13.00 3.24
C ASN A 78 -2.74 14.06 4.07
N SER A 79 -2.68 13.90 5.38
CA SER A 79 -1.95 14.82 6.27
C SER A 79 -0.42 14.69 6.16
N LEU A 80 0.06 13.57 5.66
CA LEU A 80 1.49 13.26 5.52
C LEU A 80 2.04 13.54 4.12
N CYS A 81 1.18 13.72 3.14
CA CYS A 81 1.60 13.96 1.75
C CYS A 81 1.81 15.44 1.45
N ALA A 82 2.75 15.72 0.56
CA ALA A 82 2.90 17.04 -0.07
C ALA A 82 1.69 17.38 -0.95
N SER A 83 1.52 18.67 -1.25
CA SER A 83 0.46 19.12 -2.18
C SER A 83 0.68 18.57 -3.59
N ASN A 84 1.94 18.50 -4.03
CA ASN A 84 2.33 17.83 -5.27
C ASN A 84 2.83 16.42 -4.94
N LYS A 85 1.96 15.44 -5.05
CA LYS A 85 2.22 14.07 -4.64
C LYS A 85 1.98 13.06 -5.75
N THR A 86 2.71 11.95 -5.66
CA THR A 86 2.43 10.73 -6.43
C THR A 86 2.21 9.58 -5.45
N ILE A 87 1.07 8.90 -5.56
CA ILE A 87 0.76 7.72 -4.75
C ILE A 87 0.64 6.53 -5.70
N TYR A 88 1.43 5.52 -5.48
CA TYR A 88 1.35 4.25 -6.18
C TYR A 88 0.80 3.19 -5.24
N ILE A 89 -0.32 2.58 -5.63
CA ILE A 89 -0.94 1.48 -4.87
C ILE A 89 -0.92 0.24 -5.77
N ARG A 90 -0.45 -0.88 -5.23
CA ARG A 90 -0.54 -2.18 -5.85
C ARG A 90 -1.23 -3.13 -4.88
N GLU A 91 -2.38 -3.67 -5.30
CA GLU A 91 -3.18 -4.60 -4.48
C GLU A 91 -3.72 -5.76 -5.30
N THR A 92 -4.07 -6.84 -4.59
CA THR A 92 -4.87 -7.92 -5.15
C THR A 92 -6.35 -7.57 -5.02
N LEU A 93 -7.07 -7.52 -6.13
CA LEU A 93 -8.50 -7.23 -6.18
C LEU A 93 -9.30 -8.45 -6.61
N SER A 94 -10.59 -8.45 -6.30
CA SER A 94 -11.55 -9.39 -6.82
C SER A 94 -11.93 -9.02 -8.25
N PHE A 95 -11.90 -9.99 -9.16
CA PHE A 95 -12.42 -9.87 -10.53
C PHE A 95 -13.89 -10.33 -10.63
N LEU A 96 -14.47 -10.71 -9.50
CA LEU A 96 -15.90 -11.01 -9.39
C LEU A 96 -16.70 -9.71 -9.27
N GLU A 97 -18.01 -9.79 -9.45
CA GLU A 97 -18.92 -8.65 -9.22
C GLU A 97 -19.03 -8.26 -7.74
N THR A 98 -18.49 -9.08 -6.84
CA THR A 98 -18.52 -8.87 -5.39
C THR A 98 -17.14 -9.09 -4.79
N ARG A 99 -16.91 -8.49 -3.60
CA ARG A 99 -15.68 -8.75 -2.85
C ARG A 99 -15.58 -10.23 -2.45
N LEU A 100 -14.36 -10.74 -2.45
CA LEU A 100 -14.05 -12.05 -1.90
C LEU A 100 -13.37 -11.87 -0.54
N THR A 101 -13.95 -12.46 0.49
CA THR A 101 -13.37 -12.42 1.85
C THR A 101 -12.93 -13.81 2.26
N LEU A 102 -11.64 -13.95 2.52
CA LEU A 102 -11.08 -15.15 3.14
C LEU A 102 -11.00 -14.91 4.64
N LYS A 103 -11.53 -15.83 5.42
CA LYS A 103 -11.47 -15.80 6.86
C LYS A 103 -11.05 -17.17 7.38
N ASP A 104 -10.01 -17.18 8.22
CA ASP A 104 -9.44 -18.39 8.81
C ASP A 104 -9.11 -19.46 7.74
N PHE A 105 -8.66 -18.99 6.56
CA PHE A 105 -8.28 -19.83 5.44
C PHE A 105 -6.84 -20.28 5.61
N PHE A 106 -6.62 -21.59 5.74
CA PHE A 106 -5.26 -22.12 5.80
C PHE A 106 -4.61 -22.04 4.42
N SER A 107 -3.54 -21.27 4.31
CA SER A 107 -2.74 -21.17 3.09
C SER A 107 -1.61 -22.22 3.13
N GLU A 108 -1.65 -23.21 2.25
CA GLU A 108 -0.58 -24.18 2.11
C GLU A 108 0.76 -23.54 1.75
N ASN A 109 0.75 -22.47 0.96
CA ASN A 109 1.96 -21.75 0.54
C ASN A 109 2.60 -20.95 1.67
N LEU A 110 1.78 -20.42 2.59
CA LEU A 110 2.27 -19.64 3.75
C LEU A 110 2.42 -20.50 4.99
N GLU A 111 1.91 -21.72 4.98
CA GLU A 111 1.84 -22.65 6.12
C GLU A 111 1.17 -21.99 7.36
N ALA A 112 0.19 -21.09 7.12
CA ALA A 112 -0.46 -20.29 8.16
C ALA A 112 -1.93 -19.99 7.81
N ASP A 113 -2.70 -19.63 8.85
CA ASP A 113 -4.04 -19.08 8.66
C ASP A 113 -3.97 -17.71 8.01
N TYR A 114 -4.76 -17.52 6.96
CA TYR A 114 -4.75 -16.35 6.11
C TYR A 114 -6.12 -15.65 6.10
N ASN A 115 -6.10 -14.36 6.37
CA ASN A 115 -7.29 -13.52 6.32
C ASN A 115 -7.07 -12.39 5.32
N ALA A 116 -7.95 -12.24 4.35
CA ALA A 116 -7.86 -11.18 3.36
C ALA A 116 -9.23 -10.75 2.84
N ILE A 117 -9.33 -9.51 2.44
CA ILE A 117 -10.50 -8.92 1.78
C ILE A 117 -10.07 -8.43 0.40
N TYR A 118 -10.38 -9.19 -0.63
CA TYR A 118 -10.18 -8.79 -2.02
C TYR A 118 -11.41 -8.00 -2.48
N ARG A 119 -11.26 -6.70 -2.60
CA ARG A 119 -12.31 -5.76 -2.99
C ARG A 119 -12.48 -5.72 -4.49
N THR A 120 -13.65 -5.31 -4.95
CA THR A 120 -13.86 -4.99 -6.35
C THR A 120 -13.16 -3.67 -6.73
N ASP A 121 -13.03 -3.40 -8.02
CA ASP A 121 -12.50 -2.13 -8.52
C ASP A 121 -13.27 -0.92 -7.99
N ASP A 122 -14.60 -0.98 -8.04
CA ASP A 122 -15.47 0.11 -7.62
C ASP A 122 -15.31 0.41 -6.12
N GLU A 123 -15.30 -0.64 -5.29
CA GLU A 123 -15.07 -0.49 -3.85
C GLU A 123 -13.68 0.11 -3.54
N PHE A 124 -12.68 -0.24 -4.35
CA PHE A 124 -11.33 0.26 -4.17
C PHE A 124 -11.19 1.73 -4.62
N LEU A 125 -11.83 2.08 -5.74
CA LEU A 125 -11.89 3.46 -6.22
C LEU A 125 -12.59 4.40 -5.22
N ASP A 126 -13.58 3.92 -4.46
CA ASP A 126 -14.22 4.71 -3.40
C ASP A 126 -13.23 5.14 -2.32
N PHE A 127 -12.23 4.30 -1.98
CA PHE A 127 -11.17 4.71 -1.05
C PHE A 127 -10.23 5.73 -1.67
N ILE A 128 -9.84 5.54 -2.94
CA ILE A 128 -8.96 6.46 -3.66
C ILE A 128 -9.61 7.85 -3.79
N ASN A 129 -10.92 7.93 -3.95
CA ASN A 129 -11.67 9.19 -3.97
C ASN A 129 -11.60 9.96 -2.64
N GLY A 130 -11.16 9.34 -1.55
CA GLY A 130 -10.83 10.00 -0.28
C GLY A 130 -9.47 10.70 -0.26
N ILE A 131 -8.67 10.60 -1.32
CA ILE A 131 -7.38 11.28 -1.44
C ILE A 131 -7.62 12.74 -1.82
N ASP A 132 -7.10 13.65 -1.01
CA ASP A 132 -7.32 15.09 -1.16
C ASP A 132 -6.57 15.67 -2.38
N GLY A 133 -7.20 16.67 -2.98
CA GLY A 133 -6.65 17.48 -4.06
C GLY A 133 -7.27 17.19 -5.42
N ASN A 134 -6.83 17.94 -6.43
CA ASN A 134 -7.16 17.65 -7.82
C ASN A 134 -6.19 16.54 -8.30
N ILE A 135 -6.72 15.35 -8.55
CA ILE A 135 -5.91 14.16 -8.85
C ILE A 135 -6.31 13.54 -10.19
N THR A 136 -5.34 12.92 -10.84
CA THR A 136 -5.56 11.95 -11.94
C THR A 136 -5.26 10.56 -11.44
N ILE A 137 -6.00 9.57 -11.92
CA ILE A 137 -5.85 8.16 -11.59
C ILE A 137 -5.59 7.40 -12.88
N GLU A 138 -4.46 6.71 -12.94
CA GLU A 138 -4.15 5.71 -13.96
C GLU A 138 -4.18 4.34 -13.28
N THR A 139 -4.85 3.37 -13.89
CA THR A 139 -4.96 2.01 -13.34
C THR A 139 -4.72 0.96 -14.43
N GLY A 140 -4.27 -0.20 -14.02
CA GLY A 140 -4.06 -1.35 -14.92
C GLY A 140 -3.79 -2.64 -14.15
N GLU A 141 -3.84 -3.74 -14.88
CA GLU A 141 -3.51 -5.05 -14.36
C GLU A 141 -1.98 -5.27 -14.41
N ILE A 142 -1.46 -5.98 -13.40
CA ILE A 142 -0.07 -6.41 -13.34
C ILE A 142 -0.04 -7.92 -13.59
N PHE A 143 0.88 -8.39 -14.44
CA PHE A 143 1.09 -9.80 -14.76
C PHE A 143 -0.08 -10.48 -15.49
N ASP A 144 -0.44 -9.95 -16.65
CA ASP A 144 -1.43 -10.52 -17.56
C ASP A 144 -1.14 -12.00 -17.95
N GLU A 145 0.14 -12.40 -17.91
CA GLU A 145 0.59 -13.76 -18.23
C GLU A 145 0.37 -14.78 -17.10
N LEU A 146 0.08 -14.32 -15.88
CA LEU A 146 -0.17 -15.17 -14.70
C LEU A 146 -1.66 -15.34 -14.41
N LYS A 147 -2.53 -15.26 -15.39
CA LYS A 147 -3.99 -15.48 -15.29
C LYS A 147 -4.38 -16.92 -14.90
N ASN A 148 -3.69 -17.50 -13.92
CA ASN A 148 -4.11 -18.77 -13.32
C ASN A 148 -5.19 -18.58 -12.24
N PHE A 149 -5.44 -17.35 -11.81
CA PHE A 149 -6.49 -17.00 -10.86
C PHE A 149 -7.61 -16.29 -11.61
N THR A 150 -8.78 -16.93 -11.72
CA THR A 150 -9.95 -16.36 -12.40
C THR A 150 -10.73 -15.39 -11.53
N GLU A 151 -10.53 -15.43 -10.22
CA GLU A 151 -11.32 -14.71 -9.23
C GLU A 151 -10.63 -13.49 -8.65
N THR A 152 -9.29 -13.47 -8.64
CA THR A 152 -8.48 -12.36 -8.11
C THR A 152 -7.27 -12.07 -8.98
N GLY A 153 -6.77 -10.85 -8.93
CA GLY A 153 -5.55 -10.47 -9.63
C GLY A 153 -4.93 -9.18 -9.11
N TYR A 154 -3.69 -8.96 -9.49
CA TYR A 154 -2.97 -7.75 -9.10
C TYR A 154 -3.36 -6.58 -10.00
N LYS A 155 -3.71 -5.46 -9.36
CA LYS A 155 -3.91 -4.17 -10.02
C LYS A 155 -3.02 -3.10 -9.41
N TYR A 156 -2.71 -2.10 -10.23
CA TYR A 156 -2.07 -0.89 -9.74
C TYR A 156 -2.97 0.34 -9.95
N PHE A 157 -2.78 1.31 -9.08
CA PHE A 157 -3.35 2.64 -9.17
C PHE A 157 -2.21 3.65 -9.00
N LEU A 158 -1.98 4.44 -10.04
CA LEU A 158 -1.02 5.54 -10.02
C LEU A 158 -1.80 6.85 -9.94
N ILE A 159 -1.71 7.49 -8.80
CA ILE A 159 -2.47 8.69 -8.45
C ILE A 159 -1.49 9.86 -8.42
N LYS A 160 -1.78 10.92 -9.19
CA LYS A 160 -0.92 12.11 -9.28
C LYS A 160 -1.74 13.36 -9.03
N SER A 161 -1.18 14.29 -8.26
CA SER A 161 -1.71 15.64 -8.17
C SER A 161 -1.63 16.34 -9.51
N VAL A 162 -2.66 17.09 -9.84
CA VAL A 162 -2.72 17.96 -11.01
C VAL A 162 -2.68 19.41 -10.51
N ASN A 163 -1.67 20.15 -10.94
CA ASN A 163 -1.51 21.58 -10.65
C ASN A 163 -2.45 22.42 -11.51
#